data_4681d09b866581537223214fa4d59c3d
#
_entry.id   4681d09b866581537223214fa4d59c3d
#
_cell.length_a   1.000
_cell.length_b   1.000
_cell.length_c   1.000
_cell.angle_alpha   90.00
_cell.angle_beta   90.00
_cell.angle_gamma   90.00
#
_symmetry.space_group_name_H-M   'P 1'
#
loop_
_entity.id
_entity.type
_entity.pdbx_description
1 polymer ?
#
loop_
_entity_poly.entity_id
_entity_poly.type
_entity_poly.pdbx_seq_one_letter_code
_entity_poly.pdbx_strand_id
1 'polypeptide(L)'
;MKTAETVALEKAIRWATRKTGVFGCYEVTIGFCGRERVDYMTYDTKGVFRCYEIKVSKADFHSAAAKSFVGHYNYYVLTRELYNQVKEEIPDWIGVYIGDYCAKKAKKQDLSGREYKMRRSVNGRSTEASTLW
;
A
#
# COMPACT_ATOMS: atom_id res chain seq x y z
N MET A 1 16.47 5.84 6.69
CA MET A 1 17.08 5.22 5.49
C MET A 1 16.41 3.88 5.21
N LYS A 2 16.06 3.63 3.96
CA LYS A 2 15.46 2.37 3.57
C LYS A 2 16.50 1.27 3.48
N THR A 3 16.16 0.08 3.97
CA THR A 3 17.03 -1.08 3.83
C THR A 3 17.01 -1.60 2.39
N ALA A 4 18.00 -2.41 2.02
CA ALA A 4 18.02 -3.06 0.70
C ALA A 4 16.80 -3.95 0.50
N GLU A 5 16.31 -4.60 1.56
CA GLU A 5 15.10 -5.43 1.51
C GLU A 5 13.86 -4.60 1.21
N THR A 6 13.72 -3.43 1.83
CA THR A 6 12.61 -2.52 1.56
C THR A 6 12.62 -2.08 0.09
N VAL A 7 13.78 -1.67 -0.41
CA VAL A 7 13.92 -1.25 -1.81
C VAL A 7 13.58 -2.39 -2.76
N ALA A 8 14.00 -3.60 -2.45
CA ALA A 8 13.69 -4.78 -3.27
C ALA A 8 12.18 -5.04 -3.34
N LEU A 9 11.49 -4.93 -2.20
CA LEU A 9 10.03 -5.09 -2.14
C LEU A 9 9.29 -3.98 -2.89
N GLU A 10 9.77 -2.74 -2.79
CA GLU A 10 9.23 -1.62 -3.56
C GLU A 10 9.28 -1.88 -5.06
N LYS A 11 10.43 -2.33 -5.53
CA LYS A 11 10.61 -2.66 -6.95
C LYS A 11 9.73 -3.83 -7.38
N ALA A 12 9.65 -4.86 -6.53
CA ALA A 12 8.85 -6.04 -6.82
C ALA A 12 7.37 -5.70 -6.95
N ILE A 13 6.81 -4.90 -6.04
CA ILE A 13 5.39 -4.56 -6.12
C ILE A 13 5.09 -3.62 -7.29
N ARG A 14 5.99 -2.71 -7.61
CA ARG A 14 5.84 -1.87 -8.79
C ARG A 14 5.83 -2.71 -10.06
N TRP A 15 6.73 -3.68 -10.15
CA TRP A 15 6.76 -4.60 -11.27
C TRP A 15 5.47 -5.43 -11.37
N ALA A 16 5.02 -6.00 -10.24
CA ALA A 16 3.83 -6.85 -10.20
C ALA A 16 2.55 -6.10 -10.60
N THR A 17 2.50 -4.79 -10.34
CA THR A 17 1.32 -3.97 -10.62
C THR A 17 1.43 -3.19 -11.93
N ARG A 18 2.52 -3.35 -12.66
CA ARG A 18 2.75 -2.67 -13.94
C ARG A 18 1.79 -3.21 -14.99
N LYS A 19 0.86 -2.36 -15.41
CA LYS A 19 -0.18 -2.74 -16.34
C LYS A 19 -0.74 -1.47 -16.99
N THR A 20 -1.15 -1.56 -18.25
CA THR A 20 -1.82 -0.45 -18.94
C THR A 20 -3.09 -0.08 -18.20
N GLY A 21 -3.27 1.22 -17.95
CA GLY A 21 -4.44 1.74 -17.22
C GLY A 21 -4.30 1.68 -15.71
N VAL A 22 -3.15 1.27 -15.18
CA VAL A 22 -2.85 1.28 -13.75
C VAL A 22 -1.71 2.25 -13.48
N PHE A 23 -1.91 3.16 -12.53
CA PHE A 23 -0.95 4.18 -12.16
C PHE A 23 -0.48 3.92 -10.74
N GLY A 24 0.81 3.74 -10.55
CA GLY A 24 1.40 3.47 -9.24
C GLY A 24 2.18 4.67 -8.71
N CYS A 25 2.16 4.82 -7.39
CA CYS A 25 2.83 5.92 -6.74
C CYS A 25 3.31 5.51 -5.35
N TYR A 26 4.58 5.80 -5.05
CA TYR A 26 5.15 5.57 -3.71
C TYR A 26 4.84 6.74 -2.78
N GLU A 27 4.73 6.43 -1.49
CA GLU A 27 4.68 7.41 -0.41
C GLU A 27 3.57 8.44 -0.59
N VAL A 28 2.33 7.93 -0.76
CA VAL A 28 1.15 8.77 -0.91
C VAL A 28 0.65 9.19 0.46
N THR A 29 0.61 10.50 0.70
CA THR A 29 0.06 11.05 1.93
C THR A 29 -1.44 11.24 1.78
N ILE A 30 -2.20 10.80 2.79
CA ILE A 30 -3.66 10.82 2.80
C ILE A 30 -4.15 11.68 3.97
N GLY A 31 -5.20 12.46 3.72
CA GLY A 31 -5.84 13.27 4.74
C GLY A 31 -5.30 14.69 4.82
N PHE A 32 -6.06 15.55 5.49
CA PHE A 32 -5.74 16.98 5.59
C PHE A 32 -4.51 17.25 6.43
N CYS A 33 -4.25 16.41 7.42
CA CYS A 33 -3.15 16.61 8.36
C CYS A 33 -1.85 15.95 7.93
N GLY A 34 -1.88 15.17 6.85
CA GLY A 34 -0.71 14.42 6.38
C GLY A 34 -0.22 13.36 7.36
N ARG A 35 -1.10 12.86 8.22
CA ARG A 35 -0.73 11.88 9.27
C ARG A 35 -0.63 10.45 8.76
N GLU A 36 -1.35 10.14 7.69
CA GLU A 36 -1.36 8.81 7.10
C GLU A 36 -0.61 8.83 5.79
N ARG A 37 0.26 7.86 5.61
CA ARG A 37 1.03 7.70 4.39
C ARG A 37 1.00 6.25 3.96
N VAL A 38 0.58 6.04 2.72
CA VAL A 38 0.58 4.72 2.09
C VAL A 38 1.93 4.52 1.41
N ASP A 39 2.59 3.40 1.69
CA ASP A 39 3.91 3.14 1.13
C ASP A 39 3.89 3.06 -0.40
N TYR A 40 2.89 2.41 -0.95
CA TYR A 40 2.67 2.34 -2.39
C TYR A 40 1.16 2.24 -2.65
N MET A 41 0.68 2.97 -3.64
CA MET A 41 -0.74 2.96 -4.00
C MET A 41 -0.87 2.86 -5.52
N THR A 42 -1.84 2.10 -5.98
CA THR A 42 -2.23 2.11 -7.39
C THR A 42 -3.65 2.63 -7.54
N TYR A 43 -3.88 3.25 -8.68
CA TYR A 43 -5.17 3.75 -9.11
C TYR A 43 -5.36 3.32 -10.57
N ASP A 44 -6.52 2.79 -10.90
CA ASP A 44 -6.78 2.38 -12.27
C ASP A 44 -7.87 3.24 -12.92
N THR A 45 -8.07 3.04 -14.23
CA THR A 45 -9.03 3.81 -15.01
C THR A 45 -10.48 3.56 -14.64
N LYS A 46 -10.74 2.52 -13.83
CA LYS A 46 -12.09 2.24 -13.30
C LYS A 46 -12.32 2.89 -11.95
N GLY A 47 -11.37 3.67 -11.46
CA GLY A 47 -11.48 4.35 -10.16
C GLY A 47 -11.20 3.45 -8.97
N VAL A 48 -10.50 2.34 -9.15
CA VAL A 48 -10.18 1.41 -8.07
C VAL A 48 -8.82 1.77 -7.48
N PHE A 49 -8.78 1.94 -6.15
CA PHE A 49 -7.56 2.21 -5.40
C PHE A 49 -7.12 0.96 -4.68
N ARG A 50 -5.81 0.67 -4.75
CA ARG A 50 -5.18 -0.42 -4.02
C ARG A 50 -4.02 0.13 -3.21
N CYS A 51 -4.01 -0.19 -1.92
CA CYS A 51 -2.99 0.27 -0.99
C CYS A 51 -2.08 -0.88 -0.60
N TYR A 52 -0.79 -0.59 -0.50
CA TYR A 52 0.24 -1.59 -0.20
C TYR A 52 1.15 -1.07 0.91
N GLU A 53 1.25 -1.83 2.00
CA GLU A 53 2.14 -1.53 3.12
C GLU A 53 3.32 -2.49 3.07
N ILE A 54 4.53 -1.94 2.99
CA ILE A 54 5.75 -2.72 2.84
C ILE A 54 6.38 -2.92 4.22
N LYS A 55 6.56 -4.18 4.63
CA LYS A 55 7.17 -4.54 5.91
C LYS A 55 8.26 -5.59 5.68
N VAL A 56 9.38 -5.43 6.38
CA VAL A 56 10.56 -6.30 6.20
C VAL A 56 10.94 -7.07 7.45
N SER A 57 10.41 -6.70 8.62
CA SER A 57 10.73 -7.37 9.87
C SER A 57 9.50 -7.44 10.77
N LYS A 58 9.54 -8.33 11.75
CA LYS A 58 8.49 -8.46 12.76
C LYS A 58 8.29 -7.17 13.55
N ALA A 59 9.39 -6.52 13.92
CA ALA A 59 9.34 -5.25 14.64
C ALA A 59 8.68 -4.17 13.79
N ASP A 60 9.01 -4.11 12.50
CA ASP A 60 8.41 -3.19 11.54
C ASP A 60 6.91 -3.46 11.38
N PHE A 61 6.54 -4.74 11.26
CA PHE A 61 5.15 -5.16 11.13
C PHE A 61 4.32 -4.75 12.36
N HIS A 62 4.88 -4.87 13.57
CA HIS A 62 4.21 -4.52 14.82
C HIS A 62 4.41 -3.07 15.25
N SER A 63 5.06 -2.25 14.43
CA SER A 63 5.33 -0.86 14.79
C SER A 63 4.03 -0.08 15.01
N ALA A 64 4.11 0.94 15.88
CA ALA A 64 2.98 1.81 16.19
C ALA A 64 2.64 2.78 15.06
N ALA A 65 3.42 2.81 13.99
CA ALA A 65 3.15 3.66 12.84
C ALA A 65 1.78 3.34 12.25
N ALA A 66 1.02 4.38 11.91
CA ALA A 66 -0.30 4.21 11.31
C ALA A 66 -0.19 3.42 10.00
N LYS A 67 -1.07 2.43 9.85
CA LYS A 67 -1.16 1.61 8.65
C LYS A 67 -2.34 2.11 7.83
N SER A 68 -2.06 2.52 6.60
CA SER A 68 -3.05 3.19 5.77
C SER A 68 -3.72 2.21 4.80
N PHE A 69 -4.62 1.40 5.34
CA PHE A 69 -5.43 0.47 4.56
C PHE A 69 -6.77 1.12 4.20
N VAL A 70 -6.71 2.10 3.30
CA VAL A 70 -7.86 2.94 2.94
C VAL A 70 -8.32 2.75 1.50
N GLY A 71 -7.77 1.79 0.79
CA GLY A 71 -8.15 1.49 -0.59
C GLY A 71 -9.33 0.54 -0.69
N HIS A 72 -9.79 0.32 -1.91
CA HIS A 72 -10.77 -0.74 -2.20
C HIS A 72 -10.17 -2.12 -1.91
N TYR A 73 -8.88 -2.28 -2.20
CA TYR A 73 -8.12 -3.50 -1.89
C TYR A 73 -6.86 -3.09 -1.17
N ASN A 74 -6.52 -3.80 -0.10
CA ASN A 74 -5.41 -3.46 0.75
C ASN A 74 -4.50 -4.66 0.96
N TYR A 75 -3.19 -4.44 0.87
CA TYR A 75 -2.21 -5.51 0.88
C TYR A 75 -1.04 -5.18 1.77
N TYR A 76 -0.46 -6.21 2.38
CA TYR A 76 0.93 -6.17 2.83
C TYR A 76 1.83 -6.64 1.71
N VAL A 77 3.04 -6.09 1.65
CA VAL A 77 4.12 -6.58 0.78
C VAL A 77 5.24 -7.03 1.71
N LEU A 78 5.50 -8.31 1.73
CA LEU A 78 6.35 -8.95 2.73
C LEU A 78 7.40 -9.84 2.07
N THR A 79 8.47 -10.14 2.83
CA THR A 79 9.33 -11.26 2.50
C THR A 79 8.61 -12.56 2.88
N ARG A 80 9.04 -13.69 2.28
CA ARG A 80 8.46 -14.97 2.64
C ARG A 80 8.70 -15.32 4.10
N GLU A 81 9.87 -15.01 4.60
CA GLU A 81 10.20 -15.27 6.00
C GLU A 81 9.26 -14.53 6.95
N LEU A 82 9.06 -13.25 6.71
CA LEU A 82 8.15 -12.46 7.53
C LEU A 82 6.71 -12.96 7.42
N TYR A 83 6.25 -13.28 6.22
CA TYR A 83 4.90 -13.81 6.03
C TYR A 83 4.68 -15.07 6.88
N ASN A 84 5.65 -15.99 6.88
CA ASN A 84 5.53 -17.22 7.69
C ASN A 84 5.44 -16.93 9.18
N GLN A 85 6.03 -15.82 9.64
CA GLN A 85 6.01 -15.42 11.04
C GLN A 85 4.72 -14.73 11.45
N VAL A 86 4.09 -13.98 10.55
CA VAL A 86 2.96 -13.08 10.91
C VAL A 86 1.64 -13.43 10.22
N LYS A 87 1.59 -14.46 9.40
CA LYS A 87 0.40 -14.77 8.60
C LYS A 87 -0.88 -14.92 9.41
N GLU A 88 -0.78 -15.42 10.63
CA GLU A 88 -1.94 -15.61 11.51
C GLU A 88 -2.45 -14.27 12.08
N GLU A 89 -1.65 -13.22 11.99
CA GLU A 89 -1.99 -11.89 12.51
C GLU A 89 -2.61 -10.99 11.46
N ILE A 90 -2.63 -11.43 10.19
CA ILE A 90 -3.12 -10.61 9.08
C ILE A 90 -4.64 -10.78 8.97
N PRO A 91 -5.41 -9.68 9.04
CA PRO A 91 -6.86 -9.74 8.88
C PRO A 91 -7.27 -10.40 7.57
N ASP A 92 -8.41 -11.06 7.58
CA ASP A 92 -8.92 -11.80 6.43
C ASP A 92 -9.12 -10.94 5.18
N TRP A 93 -9.47 -9.68 5.35
CA TRP A 93 -9.74 -8.76 4.25
C TRP A 93 -8.49 -8.15 3.61
N ILE A 94 -7.34 -8.30 4.25
CA ILE A 94 -6.07 -7.79 3.74
C ILE A 94 -5.35 -8.90 2.98
N GLY A 95 -4.93 -8.59 1.75
CA GLY A 95 -4.15 -9.49 0.92
C GLY A 95 -2.66 -9.40 1.22
N VAL A 96 -1.88 -10.27 0.61
CA VAL A 96 -0.44 -10.34 0.79
C VAL A 96 0.25 -10.58 -0.55
N TYR A 97 1.24 -9.75 -0.83
CA TYR A 97 2.24 -10.02 -1.85
C TYR A 97 3.55 -10.44 -1.18
N ILE A 98 4.10 -11.55 -1.65
CA ILE A 98 5.46 -11.96 -1.26
C ILE A 98 6.34 -11.55 -2.45
N GLY A 99 7.02 -10.40 -2.31
CA GLY A 99 7.67 -9.78 -3.43
C GLY A 99 6.67 -9.44 -4.55
N ASP A 100 6.84 -10.02 -5.72
CA ASP A 100 5.94 -9.82 -6.87
C ASP A 100 4.83 -10.88 -6.99
N TYR A 101 4.74 -11.80 -6.05
CA TYR A 101 3.77 -12.90 -6.06
C TYR A 101 2.61 -12.63 -5.11
N CYS A 102 1.39 -12.69 -5.61
CA CYS A 102 0.19 -12.55 -4.77
C CYS A 102 -0.09 -13.87 -4.04
N ALA A 103 0.29 -13.93 -2.76
CA ALA A 103 0.11 -15.13 -1.94
C ALA A 103 -1.30 -15.22 -1.36
N LYS A 104 -1.96 -14.08 -1.16
CA LYS A 104 -3.32 -14.01 -0.60
C LYS A 104 -4.03 -12.83 -1.24
N LYS A 105 -5.24 -13.05 -1.73
CA LYS A 105 -6.05 -11.98 -2.33
C LYS A 105 -6.73 -11.14 -1.26
N ALA A 106 -6.75 -9.83 -1.46
CA ALA A 106 -7.51 -8.92 -0.62
C ALA A 106 -8.99 -9.00 -0.96
N LYS A 107 -9.84 -8.62 0.00
CA LYS A 107 -11.27 -8.47 -0.21
C LYS A 107 -11.62 -7.01 -0.45
N LYS A 108 -12.55 -6.78 -1.36
CA LYS A 108 -12.97 -5.42 -1.70
C LYS A 108 -13.64 -4.74 -0.52
N GLN A 109 -13.25 -3.50 -0.26
CA GLN A 109 -13.86 -2.65 0.76
C GLN A 109 -14.76 -1.63 0.10
N ASP A 110 -15.84 -1.28 0.78
CA ASP A 110 -16.76 -0.25 0.33
C ASP A 110 -16.28 1.11 0.82
N LEU A 111 -15.98 2.01 -0.12
CA LEU A 111 -15.53 3.36 0.18
C LEU A 111 -16.60 4.42 -0.11
N SER A 112 -17.84 4.00 -0.36
CA SER A 112 -18.94 4.89 -0.68
C SER A 112 -19.14 5.97 0.39
N GLY A 113 -19.35 7.22 -0.04
CA GLY A 113 -19.59 8.33 0.87
C GLY A 113 -18.36 8.87 1.56
N ARG A 114 -17.18 8.37 1.25
CA ARG A 114 -15.92 8.85 1.81
C ARG A 114 -15.23 9.79 0.86
N GLU A 115 -14.63 10.83 1.41
CA GLU A 115 -13.78 11.76 0.67
C GLU A 115 -12.38 11.73 1.26
N TYR A 116 -11.39 11.60 0.39
CA TYR A 116 -9.99 11.59 0.81
C TYR A 116 -9.22 12.61 -0.02
N LYS A 117 -8.34 13.36 0.66
CA LYS A 117 -7.29 14.13 0.01
C LYS A 117 -6.02 13.31 -0.01
N MET A 118 -5.46 13.14 -1.19
CA MET A 118 -4.21 12.41 -1.37
C MET A 118 -3.12 13.37 -1.79
N ARG A 119 -1.95 13.20 -1.23
CA ARG A 119 -0.78 14.01 -1.53
C ARG A 119 0.41 13.11 -1.77
N ARG A 120 1.12 13.38 -2.83
CA ARG A 120 2.33 12.66 -3.19
C ARG A 120 3.51 13.60 -3.21
N SER A 121 4.64 13.18 -2.63
CA SER A 121 5.90 13.90 -2.71
C SER A 121 6.68 13.42 -3.93
N VAL A 122 7.10 14.39 -4.77
CA VAL A 122 7.95 14.10 -5.92
C VAL A 122 9.04 15.16 -5.92
N ASN A 123 10.30 14.75 -5.82
CA ASN A 123 11.46 15.66 -5.83
C ASN A 123 11.31 16.83 -4.85
N GLY A 124 10.83 16.54 -3.65
CA GLY A 124 10.64 17.55 -2.62
C GLY A 124 9.39 18.41 -2.79
N ARG A 125 8.60 18.18 -3.81
CA ARG A 125 7.33 18.88 -4.04
C ARG A 125 6.16 17.95 -3.76
N SER A 126 5.05 18.52 -3.30
CA SER A 126 3.82 17.80 -3.04
C SER A 126 2.80 18.06 -4.13
N THR A 127 2.11 17.02 -4.55
CA THR A 127 0.96 17.10 -5.45
C THR A 127 -0.27 16.61 -4.70
N GLU A 128 -1.37 17.34 -4.80
CA GLU A 128 -2.62 16.96 -4.15
C GLU A 128 -3.65 16.52 -5.17
N ALA A 129 -4.41 15.50 -4.81
CA ALA A 129 -5.60 15.08 -5.54
C ALA A 129 -6.69 14.79 -4.52
N SER A 130 -7.94 15.01 -4.90
CA SER A 130 -9.09 14.65 -4.08
C SER A 130 -9.91 13.60 -4.80
N THR A 131 -10.42 12.63 -4.05
CA THR A 131 -11.27 11.59 -4.58
C THR A 131 -12.46 11.39 -3.66
N LEU A 132 -13.66 11.28 -4.24
CA LEU A 132 -14.89 11.00 -3.55
C LEU A 132 -15.30 9.55 -3.85
N TRP A 133 -15.50 8.78 -2.80
CA TRP A 133 -15.95 7.40 -2.90
C TRP A 133 -17.40 7.23 -2.43
#